data_5b8bacae19649fb97297f37cfac350e0
#
_entry.id   5b8bacae19649fb97297f37cfac350e0
#
_cell.length_a   1.000
_cell.length_b   1.000
_cell.length_c   1.000
_cell.angle_alpha   90.00
_cell.angle_beta   90.00
_cell.angle_gamma   90.00
#
_symmetry.space_group_name_H-M   'P 1'
#
loop_
_entity.id
_entity.type
_entity.pdbx_description
1 polymer ?
#
loop_
_entity_poly.entity_id
_entity_poly.type
_entity_poly.pdbx_seq_one_letter_code
_entity_poly.pdbx_strand_id
1 'polypeptide(L)'
;MIDWQQKNLSACADMPARLLKEGVFMHEPFFLRGTLLYSSSPDTIEILDDGWLLCRNGKAAGVFRQKPERFKNLDVLDYSGKLIIPGMTDLHLHAPQFSFRGLGMDLELLDWLNTYTFPEEAKYEDLSYAETAYESFVTRLTRSTTTRACIFATLHVPATLLLMQKLEDAGLDTYVGKVNMNRNCPAYLREISTNQAIRDTESWVLQSRERFVRTKPILTPRFIPSCTDDLMYALARLRAKYDLPVQSHLSENLGEIDWVRELCPRSKFYGDAYDQFGMFGGDYPCIMAHCVHSSEAEQELMLKRGVYIAHSPESNMNLASGVAPVNQFIDRGLHVGLATDVAGGSHESMLKAMMHAIQASKLRWRLLDQNVKPLSFERAFYLATMGGGQFFGKVGSFLDGYELDAVVLDDENLEHPQQLSPRARLERMVYLADERNICAKFVSGRKIL
;
A
#
# COMPACT_ATOMS: atom_id res chain seq x y z
N MET A 1 -8.28 -36.84 18.30
CA MET A 1 -8.37 -35.59 17.49
C MET A 1 -8.02 -34.36 18.33
N ILE A 2 -7.10 -34.44 19.29
CA ILE A 2 -6.67 -33.33 20.18
C ILE A 2 -5.14 -33.14 20.17
N ASP A 3 -4.41 -33.96 19.43
CA ASP A 3 -2.95 -33.99 19.51
C ASP A 3 -2.23 -33.29 18.31
N TRP A 4 -2.98 -32.66 17.42
CA TRP A 4 -2.45 -32.00 16.21
C TRP A 4 -2.17 -30.50 16.36
N GLN A 5 -2.79 -29.87 17.39
CA GLN A 5 -2.63 -28.41 17.60
C GLN A 5 -1.40 -28.03 18.44
N GLN A 6 -0.77 -28.96 19.15
CA GLN A 6 0.39 -28.64 20.01
C GLN A 6 1.76 -28.82 19.33
N LYS A 7 1.85 -29.51 18.20
CA LYS A 7 3.16 -29.74 17.53
C LYS A 7 3.62 -28.62 16.59
N ASN A 8 2.72 -27.75 16.15
CA ASN A 8 3.08 -26.70 15.17
C ASN A 8 3.44 -25.33 15.79
N LEU A 9 3.47 -25.24 17.13
CA LEU A 9 3.91 -24.01 17.83
C LEU A 9 5.41 -24.03 18.22
N SER A 10 6.15 -25.10 17.96
CA SER A 10 7.51 -25.27 18.47
C SER A 10 8.64 -24.80 17.55
N ALA A 11 8.38 -24.52 16.28
CA ALA A 11 9.44 -24.11 15.33
C ALA A 11 9.81 -22.62 15.38
N CYS A 12 9.00 -21.78 16.06
CA CYS A 12 9.33 -20.36 16.30
C CYS A 12 9.82 -20.08 17.74
N ALA A 13 10.09 -21.10 18.54
CA ALA A 13 10.19 -20.98 20.01
C ALA A 13 11.57 -20.61 20.56
N ASP A 14 12.64 -20.62 19.75
CA ASP A 14 14.00 -20.35 20.25
C ASP A 14 14.51 -18.96 19.83
N MET A 15 13.75 -17.91 20.23
CA MET A 15 14.29 -16.55 20.17
C MET A 15 14.95 -16.19 21.51
N PRO A 16 16.12 -15.52 21.51
CA PRO A 16 16.68 -14.98 22.74
C PRO A 16 15.62 -14.13 23.46
N ALA A 17 15.34 -14.46 24.72
CA ALA A 17 14.32 -13.78 25.55
C ALA A 17 14.48 -12.25 25.66
N ARG A 18 15.64 -11.71 25.22
CA ARG A 18 16.01 -10.31 25.14
C ARG A 18 15.28 -9.56 24.03
N LEU A 19 14.73 -10.26 23.01
CA LEU A 19 14.12 -9.69 21.80
C LEU A 19 12.58 -9.60 21.87
N LEU A 20 11.95 -10.16 22.92
CA LEU A 20 10.50 -10.29 23.04
C LEU A 20 9.83 -9.16 23.85
N LYS A 21 10.56 -8.18 24.35
CA LYS A 21 9.96 -7.05 25.08
C LYS A 21 9.71 -5.85 24.17
N GLU A 22 8.43 -5.58 23.95
CA GLU A 22 7.81 -4.31 23.52
C GLU A 22 8.63 -3.48 22.54
N GLY A 23 8.29 -3.50 21.26
CA GLY A 23 8.58 -2.46 20.25
C GLY A 23 9.88 -1.64 20.37
N VAL A 24 10.89 -2.16 21.05
CA VAL A 24 12.16 -1.47 21.28
C VAL A 24 12.92 -1.43 19.98
N PHE A 25 13.25 -0.25 19.53
CA PHE A 25 14.26 -0.01 18.51
C PHE A 25 15.51 -0.82 18.90
N MET A 26 15.83 -1.84 18.14
CA MET A 26 17.11 -2.51 18.30
C MET A 26 18.18 -1.57 17.78
N HIS A 27 18.81 -0.82 18.68
CA HIS A 27 19.94 0.06 18.35
C HIS A 27 21.22 -0.72 18.03
N GLU A 28 21.24 -2.00 18.37
CA GLU A 28 22.40 -2.89 18.13
C GLU A 28 22.22 -3.57 16.77
N PRO A 29 23.30 -3.65 15.93
CA PRO A 29 23.21 -4.38 14.67
C PRO A 29 22.96 -5.87 14.90
N PHE A 30 22.11 -6.49 14.04
CA PHE A 30 21.80 -7.92 14.05
C PHE A 30 21.71 -8.48 12.62
N PHE A 31 21.70 -9.80 12.48
CA PHE A 31 21.50 -10.47 11.22
C PHE A 31 20.15 -11.16 11.13
N LEU A 32 19.52 -11.10 9.96
CA LEU A 32 18.53 -12.08 9.51
C LEU A 32 19.24 -13.10 8.62
N ARG A 33 19.04 -14.40 8.89
CA ARG A 33 19.54 -15.49 8.06
C ARG A 33 18.37 -16.22 7.42
N GLY A 34 18.46 -16.51 6.12
CA GLY A 34 17.45 -17.25 5.34
C GLY A 34 17.68 -17.07 3.85
N THR A 35 16.74 -17.54 3.04
CA THR A 35 16.79 -17.33 1.59
C THR A 35 16.26 -15.93 1.24
N LEU A 36 17.16 -15.05 0.82
CA LEU A 36 16.87 -13.64 0.54
C LEU A 36 16.46 -13.47 -0.93
N LEU A 37 15.32 -12.78 -1.16
CA LEU A 37 14.85 -12.39 -2.50
C LEU A 37 14.42 -10.91 -2.46
N TYR A 38 15.00 -10.06 -3.29
CA TYR A 38 14.66 -8.64 -3.35
C TYR A 38 14.90 -8.05 -4.74
N SER A 39 14.13 -7.03 -5.11
CA SER A 39 14.34 -6.32 -6.38
C SER A 39 15.52 -5.37 -6.29
N SER A 40 16.39 -5.39 -7.32
CA SER A 40 17.42 -4.38 -7.55
C SER A 40 17.06 -3.44 -8.71
N SER A 41 16.13 -3.86 -9.56
CA SER A 41 15.53 -3.09 -10.66
C SER A 41 14.15 -3.64 -10.99
N PRO A 42 13.36 -3.00 -11.89
CA PRO A 42 12.06 -3.53 -12.31
C PRO A 42 12.10 -4.96 -12.87
N ASP A 43 13.18 -5.32 -13.53
CA ASP A 43 13.30 -6.60 -14.24
C ASP A 43 14.22 -7.61 -13.55
N THR A 44 14.74 -7.28 -12.33
CA THR A 44 15.73 -8.10 -11.65
C THR A 44 15.38 -8.40 -10.20
N ILE A 45 15.30 -9.69 -9.87
CA ILE A 45 15.25 -10.17 -8.49
C ILE A 45 16.61 -10.75 -8.13
N GLU A 46 17.28 -10.16 -7.14
CA GLU A 46 18.46 -10.71 -6.51
C GLU A 46 18.06 -11.87 -5.61
N ILE A 47 18.78 -12.98 -5.69
CA ILE A 47 18.50 -14.19 -4.92
C ILE A 47 19.78 -14.65 -4.23
N LEU A 48 19.70 -14.83 -2.93
CA LEU A 48 20.77 -15.41 -2.14
C LEU A 48 20.22 -16.51 -1.24
N ASP A 49 20.50 -17.75 -1.63
CA ASP A 49 20.09 -18.91 -0.84
C ASP A 49 20.94 -19.03 0.42
N ASP A 50 20.28 -19.26 1.57
CA ASP A 50 20.90 -19.27 2.91
C ASP A 50 21.82 -18.04 3.17
N GLY A 51 21.32 -16.85 2.81
CA GLY A 51 22.06 -15.60 2.91
C GLY A 51 21.93 -14.93 4.29
N TRP A 52 22.76 -13.90 4.47
CA TRP A 52 22.85 -13.12 5.70
C TRP A 52 22.58 -11.65 5.40
N LEU A 53 21.51 -11.09 5.95
CA LEU A 53 21.12 -9.68 5.82
C LEU A 53 21.45 -8.94 7.12
N LEU A 54 22.36 -7.98 7.06
CA LEU A 54 22.73 -7.14 8.20
C LEU A 54 21.74 -5.99 8.37
N CYS A 55 21.14 -5.88 9.54
CA CYS A 55 20.45 -4.70 10.02
C CYS A 55 21.37 -3.83 10.85
N ARG A 56 21.41 -2.53 10.54
CA ARG A 56 22.08 -1.51 11.38
C ARG A 56 21.28 -0.21 11.35
N ASN A 57 20.91 0.28 12.53
CA ASN A 57 20.11 1.51 12.69
C ASN A 57 18.80 1.46 11.87
N GLY A 58 18.12 0.31 11.89
CA GLY A 58 16.88 0.10 11.16
C GLY A 58 17.02 -0.04 9.63
N LYS A 59 18.25 -0.11 9.10
CA LYS A 59 18.54 -0.17 7.65
C LYS A 59 19.26 -1.43 7.26
N ALA A 60 19.07 -1.86 6.00
CA ALA A 60 19.90 -2.85 5.37
C ALA A 60 21.34 -2.30 5.23
N ALA A 61 22.31 -3.01 5.78
CA ALA A 61 23.73 -2.63 5.83
C ALA A 61 24.63 -3.69 5.19
N GLY A 62 24.09 -4.46 4.27
CA GLY A 62 24.77 -5.45 3.47
C GLY A 62 24.08 -6.81 3.46
N VAL A 63 24.23 -7.50 2.34
CA VAL A 63 23.80 -8.88 2.09
C VAL A 63 25.04 -9.72 1.85
N PHE A 64 25.16 -10.85 2.56
CA PHE A 64 26.38 -11.66 2.54
C PHE A 64 26.06 -13.15 2.34
N ARG A 65 26.94 -13.87 1.60
CA ARG A 65 26.86 -15.33 1.43
C ARG A 65 27.23 -16.08 2.71
N GLN A 66 28.10 -15.48 3.54
CA GLN A 66 28.53 -16.01 4.82
C GLN A 66 28.67 -14.87 5.81
N LYS A 67 28.38 -15.14 7.10
CA LYS A 67 28.53 -14.12 8.16
C LYS A 67 30.00 -13.66 8.22
N PRO A 68 30.29 -12.38 7.99
CA PRO A 68 31.66 -11.88 8.03
C PRO A 68 32.27 -12.00 9.43
N GLU A 69 33.52 -12.43 9.55
CA GLU A 69 34.22 -12.67 10.84
C GLU A 69 34.20 -11.45 11.76
N ARG A 70 34.30 -10.23 11.19
CA ARG A 70 34.19 -8.96 11.93
C ARG A 70 32.86 -8.77 12.66
N PHE A 71 31.82 -9.52 12.33
CA PHE A 71 30.49 -9.46 12.90
C PHE A 71 30.08 -10.75 13.64
N LYS A 72 31.04 -11.64 13.97
CA LYS A 72 30.73 -12.93 14.59
C LYS A 72 29.93 -12.87 15.88
N ASN A 73 30.09 -11.80 16.64
CA ASN A 73 29.41 -11.60 17.94
C ASN A 73 28.02 -10.95 17.84
N LEU A 74 27.55 -10.57 16.62
CA LEU A 74 26.23 -10.00 16.47
C LEU A 74 25.14 -11.08 16.59
N ASP A 75 24.01 -10.69 17.17
CA ASP A 75 22.81 -11.51 17.25
C ASP A 75 22.34 -11.93 15.86
N VAL A 76 21.76 -13.13 15.78
CA VAL A 76 21.23 -13.71 14.55
C VAL A 76 19.81 -14.16 14.80
N LEU A 77 18.87 -13.68 13.99
CA LEU A 77 17.55 -14.23 13.87
C LEU A 77 17.59 -15.23 12.71
N ASP A 78 17.60 -16.52 13.06
CA ASP A 78 17.78 -17.62 12.11
C ASP A 78 16.42 -18.07 11.56
N TYR A 79 16.22 -17.84 10.27
CA TYR A 79 15.09 -18.28 9.48
C TYR A 79 15.54 -19.20 8.33
N SER A 80 16.56 -20.04 8.59
CA SER A 80 17.06 -21.02 7.62
C SER A 80 15.92 -21.87 7.06
N GLY A 81 15.93 -22.10 5.76
CA GLY A 81 14.87 -22.80 5.05
C GLY A 81 13.64 -21.94 4.67
N LYS A 82 13.49 -20.73 5.24
CA LYS A 82 12.40 -19.80 4.93
C LYS A 82 12.83 -18.74 3.91
N LEU A 83 11.83 -18.14 3.24
CA LEU A 83 12.07 -17.02 2.33
C LEU A 83 11.99 -15.70 3.11
N ILE A 84 12.93 -14.81 2.86
CA ILE A 84 12.94 -13.44 3.41
C ILE A 84 12.83 -12.48 2.23
N ILE A 85 11.77 -11.72 2.18
CA ILE A 85 11.51 -10.71 1.16
C ILE A 85 11.42 -9.31 1.79
N PRO A 86 11.62 -8.22 1.02
CA PRO A 86 11.29 -6.89 1.49
C PRO A 86 9.81 -6.81 1.88
N GLY A 87 9.52 -6.01 2.90
CA GLY A 87 8.14 -5.64 3.20
C GLY A 87 7.47 -5.00 1.99
N MET A 88 6.21 -5.32 1.76
CA MET A 88 5.45 -4.81 0.63
C MET A 88 4.81 -3.47 0.98
N THR A 89 4.61 -2.64 -0.05
CA THR A 89 3.98 -1.32 0.07
C THR A 89 2.65 -1.32 -0.65
N ASP A 90 1.58 -0.99 0.08
CA ASP A 90 0.24 -0.79 -0.46
C ASP A 90 -0.02 0.71 -0.65
N LEU A 91 -0.05 1.18 -1.90
CA LEU A 91 -0.15 2.61 -2.21
C LEU A 91 -1.59 3.17 -2.14
N HIS A 92 -2.60 2.31 -2.00
CA HIS A 92 -3.99 2.76 -1.97
C HIS A 92 -4.92 1.71 -1.36
N LEU A 93 -5.57 2.06 -0.26
CA LEU A 93 -6.65 1.29 0.34
C LEU A 93 -7.51 2.17 1.25
N HIS A 94 -8.75 1.72 1.52
CA HIS A 94 -9.73 2.43 2.33
C HIS A 94 -10.02 1.68 3.63
N ALA A 95 -9.49 2.14 4.76
CA ALA A 95 -9.71 1.50 6.05
C ALA A 95 -11.21 1.40 6.45
N PRO A 96 -12.06 2.44 6.22
CA PRO A 96 -13.48 2.37 6.56
C PRO A 96 -14.28 1.37 5.72
N GLN A 97 -13.75 0.91 4.60
CA GLN A 97 -14.45 -0.02 3.71
C GLN A 97 -14.14 -1.48 4.03
N PHE A 98 -13.18 -1.73 4.92
CA PHE A 98 -12.71 -3.09 5.26
C PHE A 98 -13.85 -4.02 5.71
N SER A 99 -14.85 -3.50 6.41
CA SER A 99 -15.93 -4.29 7.01
C SER A 99 -16.89 -4.92 5.99
N PHE A 100 -17.01 -4.36 4.77
CA PHE A 100 -17.93 -4.88 3.75
C PHE A 100 -17.24 -5.48 2.51
N ARG A 101 -15.96 -5.82 2.63
CA ARG A 101 -15.22 -6.46 1.53
C ARG A 101 -15.98 -7.64 0.94
N GLY A 102 -15.97 -7.73 -0.39
CA GLY A 102 -16.63 -8.80 -1.14
C GLY A 102 -18.14 -8.62 -1.29
N LEU A 103 -18.73 -7.50 -0.85
CA LEU A 103 -20.12 -7.20 -1.07
C LEU A 103 -20.30 -6.27 -2.29
N GLY A 104 -21.30 -6.56 -3.13
CA GLY A 104 -21.65 -5.76 -4.30
C GLY A 104 -20.66 -5.81 -5.45
N MET A 105 -19.89 -6.89 -5.56
CA MET A 105 -18.88 -7.06 -6.63
C MET A 105 -19.50 -7.34 -8.01
N ASP A 106 -20.79 -7.28 -8.13
CA ASP A 106 -21.57 -7.34 -9.38
C ASP A 106 -22.10 -5.95 -9.82
N LEU A 107 -21.70 -4.87 -9.13
CA LEU A 107 -22.05 -3.49 -9.44
C LEU A 107 -20.86 -2.75 -10.09
N GLU A 108 -21.20 -1.74 -10.89
CA GLU A 108 -20.22 -0.74 -11.34
C GLU A 108 -19.90 0.28 -10.24
N LEU A 109 -18.78 1.01 -10.40
CA LEU A 109 -18.23 1.93 -9.41
C LEU A 109 -19.27 2.87 -8.76
N LEU A 110 -20.04 3.63 -9.57
CA LEU A 110 -20.93 4.67 -9.02
C LEU A 110 -22.12 4.07 -8.26
N ASP A 111 -22.66 2.95 -8.72
CA ASP A 111 -23.73 2.23 -8.04
C ASP A 111 -23.22 1.56 -6.75
N TRP A 112 -22.01 0.99 -6.79
CA TRP A 112 -21.36 0.40 -5.62
C TRP A 112 -21.07 1.46 -4.54
N LEU A 113 -20.57 2.64 -4.92
CA LEU A 113 -20.34 3.75 -3.99
C LEU A 113 -21.62 4.15 -3.24
N ASN A 114 -22.73 4.28 -3.96
CA ASN A 114 -24.00 4.70 -3.36
C ASN A 114 -24.65 3.60 -2.52
N THR A 115 -24.50 2.33 -2.90
CA THR A 115 -25.20 1.20 -2.27
C THR A 115 -24.47 0.70 -1.01
N TYR A 116 -23.15 0.62 -1.04
CA TYR A 116 -22.33 0.01 0.03
C TYR A 116 -21.39 1.01 0.69
N THR A 117 -20.63 1.76 -0.10
CA THR A 117 -19.51 2.54 0.40
C THR A 117 -19.94 3.71 1.29
N PHE A 118 -20.78 4.59 0.78
CA PHE A 118 -21.19 5.77 1.55
C PHE A 118 -22.00 5.41 2.80
N PRO A 119 -22.95 4.45 2.78
CA PRO A 119 -23.63 4.02 3.99
C PRO A 119 -22.69 3.43 5.05
N GLU A 120 -21.65 2.70 4.63
CA GLU A 120 -20.67 2.13 5.57
C GLU A 120 -19.75 3.21 6.16
N GLU A 121 -19.19 4.07 5.32
CA GLU A 121 -18.26 5.12 5.76
C GLU A 121 -18.94 6.11 6.74
N ALA A 122 -20.24 6.32 6.63
CA ALA A 122 -21.01 7.18 7.55
C ALA A 122 -21.04 6.64 8.99
N LYS A 123 -20.96 5.32 9.18
CA LYS A 123 -20.99 4.70 10.53
C LYS A 123 -19.79 5.07 11.39
N TYR A 124 -18.70 5.55 10.78
CA TYR A 124 -17.47 5.95 11.48
C TYR A 124 -17.58 7.29 12.20
N GLU A 125 -18.75 7.96 12.18
CA GLU A 125 -19.10 9.03 13.11
C GLU A 125 -19.22 8.48 14.54
N ASP A 126 -19.70 7.24 14.69
CA ASP A 126 -19.72 6.51 15.95
C ASP A 126 -18.32 5.91 16.23
N LEU A 127 -17.65 6.44 17.24
CA LEU A 127 -16.31 6.00 17.63
C LEU A 127 -16.29 4.55 18.14
N SER A 128 -17.38 4.02 18.69
CA SER A 128 -17.45 2.62 19.14
C SER A 128 -17.47 1.67 17.95
N TYR A 129 -18.17 2.05 16.88
CA TYR A 129 -18.13 1.33 15.61
C TYR A 129 -16.72 1.40 14.99
N ALA A 130 -16.17 2.60 14.91
CA ALA A 130 -14.83 2.85 14.36
C ALA A 130 -13.75 2.05 15.11
N GLU A 131 -13.83 1.99 16.45
CA GLU A 131 -12.90 1.22 17.30
C GLU A 131 -12.87 -0.26 16.89
N THR A 132 -14.04 -0.89 16.78
CA THR A 132 -14.17 -2.31 16.45
C THR A 132 -13.72 -2.61 15.00
N ALA A 133 -14.13 -1.77 14.06
CA ALA A 133 -13.80 -1.94 12.64
C ALA A 133 -12.31 -1.74 12.38
N TYR A 134 -11.72 -0.70 12.95
CA TYR A 134 -10.29 -0.42 12.78
C TYR A 134 -9.38 -1.42 13.51
N GLU A 135 -9.82 -1.97 14.65
CA GLU A 135 -9.10 -3.07 15.31
C GLU A 135 -8.96 -4.28 14.37
N SER A 136 -10.07 -4.67 13.73
CA SER A 136 -10.08 -5.77 12.76
C SER A 136 -9.19 -5.47 11.56
N PHE A 137 -9.29 -4.26 11.00
CA PHE A 137 -8.48 -3.82 9.86
C PHE A 137 -6.98 -3.85 10.18
N VAL A 138 -6.56 -3.21 11.28
CA VAL A 138 -5.14 -3.09 11.65
C VAL A 138 -4.56 -4.47 12.00
N THR A 139 -5.33 -5.32 12.68
CA THR A 139 -4.92 -6.70 12.96
C THR A 139 -4.63 -7.49 11.69
N ARG A 140 -5.50 -7.39 10.68
CA ARG A 140 -5.31 -8.08 9.39
C ARG A 140 -4.14 -7.49 8.62
N LEU A 141 -4.02 -6.16 8.56
CA LEU A 141 -2.91 -5.51 7.89
C LEU A 141 -1.55 -5.86 8.53
N THR A 142 -1.50 -5.96 9.86
CA THR A 142 -0.30 -6.39 10.58
C THR A 142 0.10 -7.83 10.22
N ARG A 143 -0.86 -8.71 9.98
CA ARG A 143 -0.64 -10.11 9.58
C ARG A 143 -0.48 -10.32 8.07
N SER A 144 -0.54 -9.26 7.26
CA SER A 144 -0.26 -9.31 5.83
C SER A 144 1.22 -9.07 5.52
N THR A 145 1.62 -9.10 4.25
CA THR A 145 2.99 -8.76 3.82
C THR A 145 3.25 -7.25 3.78
N THR A 146 2.24 -6.41 4.02
CA THR A 146 2.32 -4.95 3.95
C THR A 146 3.04 -4.39 5.17
N THR A 147 4.12 -3.63 4.96
CA THR A 147 4.85 -2.88 6.00
C THR A 147 4.58 -1.40 5.93
N ARG A 148 4.24 -0.90 4.74
CA ARG A 148 3.92 0.50 4.48
C ARG A 148 2.64 0.62 3.67
N ALA A 149 1.81 1.62 4.01
CA ALA A 149 0.54 1.82 3.32
C ALA A 149 0.15 3.30 3.22
N CYS A 150 -0.56 3.65 2.14
CA CYS A 150 -1.23 4.93 1.96
C CYS A 150 -2.73 4.71 2.07
N ILE A 151 -3.36 5.23 3.13
CA ILE A 151 -4.68 4.81 3.59
C ILE A 151 -5.66 5.98 3.54
N PHE A 152 -6.79 5.76 2.85
CA PHE A 152 -7.97 6.62 2.99
C PHE A 152 -8.69 6.27 4.29
N ALA A 153 -8.89 7.26 5.16
CA ALA A 153 -9.74 7.12 6.34
C ALA A 153 -11.15 7.67 6.07
N THR A 154 -11.79 8.23 7.05
CA THR A 154 -13.11 8.87 6.94
C THR A 154 -12.98 10.40 6.95
N LEU A 155 -14.08 11.11 6.75
CA LEU A 155 -14.15 12.57 6.94
C LEU A 155 -14.15 12.98 8.42
N HIS A 156 -14.46 12.04 9.35
CA HIS A 156 -14.57 12.31 10.79
C HIS A 156 -13.19 12.34 11.45
N VAL A 157 -12.77 13.52 11.92
CA VAL A 157 -11.44 13.72 12.54
C VAL A 157 -11.17 12.78 13.71
N PRO A 158 -12.11 12.58 14.68
CA PRO A 158 -11.85 11.68 15.80
C PRO A 158 -11.60 10.23 15.38
N ALA A 159 -12.37 9.69 14.43
CA ALA A 159 -12.18 8.34 13.92
C ALA A 159 -10.88 8.22 13.10
N THR A 160 -10.50 9.24 12.35
CA THR A 160 -9.23 9.26 11.61
C THR A 160 -8.02 9.23 12.57
N LEU A 161 -8.06 10.01 13.66
CA LEU A 161 -7.02 9.98 14.68
C LEU A 161 -6.96 8.65 15.43
N LEU A 162 -8.10 8.00 15.65
CA LEU A 162 -8.19 6.67 16.23
C LEU A 162 -7.50 5.62 15.34
N LEU A 163 -7.76 5.64 14.03
CA LEU A 163 -7.06 4.78 13.07
C LEU A 163 -5.55 5.00 13.12
N MET A 164 -5.13 6.27 13.10
CA MET A 164 -3.70 6.61 13.15
C MET A 164 -3.04 6.10 14.42
N GLN A 165 -3.70 6.19 15.58
CA GLN A 165 -3.20 5.65 16.84
C GLN A 165 -2.99 4.12 16.76
N LYS A 166 -3.98 3.38 16.24
CA LYS A 166 -3.88 1.92 16.12
C LYS A 166 -2.75 1.49 15.16
N LEU A 167 -2.55 2.21 14.07
CA LEU A 167 -1.46 1.94 13.11
C LEU A 167 -0.08 2.26 13.72
N GLU A 168 0.02 3.37 14.48
CA GLU A 168 1.24 3.74 15.22
C GLU A 168 1.61 2.65 16.23
N ASP A 169 0.63 2.18 17.02
CA ASP A 169 0.81 1.14 18.05
C ASP A 169 1.18 -0.22 17.42
N ALA A 170 0.62 -0.55 16.25
CA ALA A 170 0.97 -1.74 15.49
C ALA A 170 2.39 -1.67 14.88
N GLY A 171 3.01 -0.51 14.84
CA GLY A 171 4.37 -0.32 14.34
C GLY A 171 4.52 -0.32 12.83
N LEU A 172 3.45 -0.12 12.09
CA LEU A 172 3.47 0.09 10.65
C LEU A 172 3.88 1.53 10.33
N ASP A 173 4.55 1.73 9.18
CA ASP A 173 4.84 3.08 8.68
C ASP A 173 3.83 3.45 7.60
N THR A 174 2.95 4.42 7.88
CA THR A 174 1.80 4.72 7.02
C THR A 174 1.64 6.20 6.73
N TYR A 175 1.00 6.48 5.59
CA TYR A 175 0.32 7.75 5.35
C TYR A 175 -1.18 7.53 5.50
N VAL A 176 -1.84 8.34 6.30
CA VAL A 176 -3.29 8.28 6.50
C VAL A 176 -3.89 9.62 6.11
N GLY A 177 -5.02 9.59 5.41
CA GLY A 177 -5.69 10.79 4.96
C GLY A 177 -7.12 10.91 5.48
N LYS A 178 -7.41 12.04 6.15
CA LYS A 178 -8.78 12.48 6.36
C LYS A 178 -9.39 12.81 5.01
N VAL A 179 -10.47 12.10 4.64
CA VAL A 179 -11.17 12.35 3.37
C VAL A 179 -11.85 13.73 3.38
N ASN A 180 -11.71 14.44 2.28
CA ASN A 180 -12.44 15.68 2.04
C ASN A 180 -13.45 15.48 0.91
N MET A 181 -14.71 15.82 1.16
CA MET A 181 -15.79 15.87 0.18
C MET A 181 -16.93 16.76 0.65
N ASN A 182 -17.32 17.71 -0.20
CA ASN A 182 -18.37 18.68 0.11
C ASN A 182 -19.37 18.89 -1.05
N ARG A 183 -19.29 18.06 -2.11
CA ARG A 183 -20.14 18.10 -3.29
C ARG A 183 -20.44 16.68 -3.77
N ASN A 184 -21.59 16.46 -4.40
CA ASN A 184 -21.96 15.21 -5.07
C ASN A 184 -21.78 13.94 -4.20
N CYS A 185 -22.11 14.06 -2.93
CA CYS A 185 -22.10 12.96 -1.95
C CYS A 185 -23.35 13.07 -1.06
N PRO A 186 -23.78 12.00 -0.40
CA PRO A 186 -24.93 12.02 0.48
C PRO A 186 -24.80 13.08 1.57
N ALA A 187 -25.92 13.71 1.95
CA ALA A 187 -25.93 14.79 2.94
C ALA A 187 -25.37 14.34 4.32
N TYR A 188 -25.56 13.05 4.67
CA TYR A 188 -25.08 12.46 5.91
C TYR A 188 -23.57 12.15 5.90
N LEU A 189 -22.91 12.25 4.73
CA LEU A 189 -21.46 12.03 4.57
C LEU A 189 -20.86 13.19 3.75
N ARG A 190 -21.18 14.43 4.13
CA ARG A 190 -20.75 15.64 3.44
C ARG A 190 -20.24 16.69 4.42
N GLU A 191 -19.10 17.25 4.16
CA GLU A 191 -18.61 18.40 4.90
C GLU A 191 -19.54 19.62 4.70
N ILE A 192 -19.91 20.27 5.79
CA ILE A 192 -20.95 21.32 5.81
C ILE A 192 -20.57 22.53 4.96
N SER A 193 -19.28 22.90 4.97
CA SER A 193 -18.76 24.04 4.21
C SER A 193 -17.25 23.89 3.98
N THR A 194 -16.73 24.55 2.94
CA THR A 194 -15.28 24.63 2.69
C THR A 194 -14.52 25.15 3.91
N ASN A 195 -15.02 26.19 4.58
CA ASN A 195 -14.34 26.75 5.74
C ASN A 195 -14.25 25.76 6.91
N GLN A 196 -15.31 24.98 7.17
CA GLN A 196 -15.28 23.95 8.20
C GLN A 196 -14.34 22.80 7.80
N ALA A 197 -14.45 22.31 6.57
CA ALA A 197 -13.59 21.27 6.03
C ALA A 197 -12.09 21.60 6.21
N ILE A 198 -11.71 22.84 5.91
CA ILE A 198 -10.31 23.29 6.03
C ILE A 198 -9.89 23.42 7.49
N ARG A 199 -10.73 23.97 8.39
CA ARG A 199 -10.39 24.01 9.83
C ARG A 199 -10.20 22.60 10.40
N ASP A 200 -11.07 21.68 10.07
CA ASP A 200 -11.01 20.30 10.55
C ASP A 200 -9.77 19.57 10.00
N THR A 201 -9.49 19.76 8.69
CA THR A 201 -8.30 19.18 8.06
C THR A 201 -7.01 19.75 8.66
N GLU A 202 -6.93 21.06 8.86
CA GLU A 202 -5.76 21.71 9.48
C GLU A 202 -5.57 21.25 10.92
N SER A 203 -6.64 21.23 11.72
CA SER A 203 -6.60 20.73 13.10
C SER A 203 -6.12 19.28 13.17
N TRP A 204 -6.64 18.43 12.28
CA TRP A 204 -6.21 17.03 12.17
C TRP A 204 -4.73 16.91 11.80
N VAL A 205 -4.23 17.69 10.83
CA VAL A 205 -2.81 17.69 10.43
C VAL A 205 -1.90 18.04 11.60
N LEU A 206 -2.25 19.09 12.35
CA LEU A 206 -1.48 19.53 13.51
C LEU A 206 -1.45 18.48 14.61
N GLN A 207 -2.61 17.93 14.98
CA GLN A 207 -2.72 16.87 15.98
C GLN A 207 -1.96 15.59 15.55
N SER A 208 -2.03 15.24 14.27
CA SER A 208 -1.32 14.06 13.75
C SER A 208 0.20 14.21 13.89
N ARG A 209 0.74 15.38 13.54
CA ARG A 209 2.18 15.65 13.62
C ARG A 209 2.71 15.72 15.06
N GLU A 210 1.86 16.15 15.99
CA GLU A 210 2.22 16.18 17.41
C GLU A 210 2.23 14.77 18.03
N ARG A 211 1.31 13.90 17.62
CA ARG A 211 1.05 12.61 18.29
C ARG A 211 1.80 11.44 17.71
N PHE A 212 2.07 11.44 16.38
CA PHE A 212 2.52 10.25 15.67
C PHE A 212 3.86 10.48 14.95
N VAL A 213 4.71 9.46 14.97
CA VAL A 213 6.03 9.47 14.33
C VAL A 213 6.02 8.67 13.02
N ARG A 214 5.37 7.51 13.04
CA ARG A 214 5.32 6.55 11.92
C ARG A 214 4.14 6.78 11.00
N THR A 215 3.01 7.16 11.59
CA THR A 215 1.79 7.42 10.86
C THR A 215 1.67 8.91 10.55
N LYS A 216 1.79 9.26 9.27
CA LYS A 216 1.88 10.64 8.79
C LYS A 216 0.62 11.09 8.08
N PRO A 217 0.25 12.38 8.13
CA PRO A 217 -0.89 12.90 7.39
C PRO A 217 -0.59 13.02 5.88
N ILE A 218 -1.58 12.70 5.05
CA ILE A 218 -1.62 12.92 3.61
C ILE A 218 -2.95 13.57 3.24
N LEU A 219 -2.96 14.66 2.46
CA LEU A 219 -4.20 15.29 2.01
C LEU A 219 -4.96 14.35 1.07
N THR A 220 -6.26 14.24 1.30
CA THR A 220 -7.09 13.25 0.63
C THR A 220 -8.40 13.86 0.14
N PRO A 221 -8.39 14.76 -0.88
CA PRO A 221 -9.61 15.01 -1.65
C PRO A 221 -10.03 13.68 -2.26
N ARG A 222 -11.29 13.24 -2.01
CA ARG A 222 -11.70 11.89 -2.44
C ARG A 222 -11.48 11.72 -3.95
N PHE A 223 -12.02 12.66 -4.74
CA PHE A 223 -11.81 12.80 -6.18
C PHE A 223 -12.43 14.13 -6.65
N ILE A 224 -12.15 14.60 -7.83
CA ILE A 224 -12.65 15.89 -8.35
C ILE A 224 -14.17 16.02 -8.25
N PRO A 225 -15.01 15.02 -8.62
CA PRO A 225 -16.46 15.15 -8.53
C PRO A 225 -16.98 15.45 -7.13
N SER A 226 -16.33 15.00 -6.07
CA SER A 226 -16.81 15.19 -4.69
C SER A 226 -16.27 16.44 -3.99
N CYS A 227 -15.40 17.21 -4.64
CA CYS A 227 -14.79 18.41 -4.07
C CYS A 227 -15.13 19.64 -4.89
N THR A 228 -15.63 20.71 -4.25
CA THR A 228 -15.80 21.99 -4.93
C THR A 228 -14.44 22.63 -5.25
N ASP A 229 -14.40 23.49 -6.27
CA ASP A 229 -13.20 24.22 -6.66
C ASP A 229 -12.60 25.00 -5.48
N ASP A 230 -13.45 25.66 -4.69
CA ASP A 230 -13.03 26.39 -3.49
C ASP A 230 -12.34 25.48 -2.46
N LEU A 231 -12.84 24.24 -2.28
CA LEU A 231 -12.23 23.26 -1.40
C LEU A 231 -10.87 22.80 -1.96
N MET A 232 -10.78 22.51 -3.26
CA MET A 232 -9.54 22.10 -3.90
C MET A 232 -8.44 23.18 -3.79
N TYR A 233 -8.76 24.46 -4.08
CA TYR A 233 -7.80 25.56 -3.88
C TYR A 233 -7.41 25.76 -2.42
N ALA A 234 -8.34 25.56 -1.48
CA ALA A 234 -8.05 25.69 -0.06
C ALA A 234 -7.15 24.55 0.45
N LEU A 235 -7.37 23.31 -0.02
CA LEU A 235 -6.49 22.17 0.26
C LEU A 235 -5.09 22.37 -0.34
N ALA A 236 -4.98 22.95 -1.55
CA ALA A 236 -3.70 23.29 -2.15
C ALA A 236 -2.90 24.30 -1.30
N ARG A 237 -3.58 25.28 -0.68
CA ARG A 237 -2.92 26.22 0.26
C ARG A 237 -2.44 25.49 1.53
N LEU A 238 -3.22 24.53 2.08
CA LEU A 238 -2.75 23.71 3.21
C LEU A 238 -1.57 22.83 2.84
N ARG A 239 -1.61 22.24 1.62
CA ARG A 239 -0.51 21.48 1.05
C ARG A 239 0.80 22.26 1.09
N ALA A 240 0.78 23.46 0.55
CA ALA A 240 1.96 24.35 0.51
C ALA A 240 2.38 24.84 1.91
N LYS A 241 1.41 25.10 2.81
CA LYS A 241 1.68 25.58 4.17
C LYS A 241 2.39 24.56 5.05
N TYR A 242 2.08 23.28 4.83
CA TYR A 242 2.53 22.18 5.68
C TYR A 242 3.36 21.12 4.94
N ASP A 243 3.82 21.36 3.73
CA ASP A 243 4.60 20.40 2.91
C ASP A 243 3.96 19.00 2.90
N LEU A 244 2.67 18.93 2.54
CA LEU A 244 1.90 17.69 2.62
C LEU A 244 1.88 16.95 1.29
N PRO A 245 2.04 15.63 1.29
CA PRO A 245 1.72 14.82 0.12
C PRO A 245 0.20 14.78 -0.12
N VAL A 246 -0.20 14.36 -1.31
CA VAL A 246 -1.60 14.21 -1.72
C VAL A 246 -1.85 12.81 -2.24
N GLN A 247 -3.02 12.25 -1.95
CA GLN A 247 -3.57 11.06 -2.60
C GLN A 247 -4.99 11.30 -3.07
N SER A 248 -5.35 10.72 -4.22
CA SER A 248 -6.69 10.80 -4.79
C SER A 248 -6.92 9.70 -5.83
N HIS A 249 -8.10 9.70 -6.48
CA HIS A 249 -8.45 8.79 -7.58
C HIS A 249 -8.32 9.51 -8.92
N LEU A 250 -7.94 8.79 -9.97
CA LEU A 250 -7.71 9.37 -11.28
C LEU A 250 -8.05 8.39 -12.42
N SER A 251 -8.88 8.85 -13.34
CA SER A 251 -9.17 8.18 -14.61
C SER A 251 -9.49 6.69 -14.46
N GLU A 252 -10.27 6.36 -13.42
CA GLU A 252 -10.64 5.01 -13.08
C GLU A 252 -11.76 4.47 -13.98
N ASN A 253 -12.87 5.21 -14.10
CA ASN A 253 -14.08 4.81 -14.81
C ASN A 253 -14.45 5.85 -15.88
N LEU A 254 -15.02 5.41 -17.01
CA LEU A 254 -15.37 6.31 -18.11
C LEU A 254 -16.45 7.31 -17.71
N GLY A 255 -17.46 6.88 -16.92
CA GLY A 255 -18.49 7.78 -16.39
C GLY A 255 -17.93 8.85 -15.47
N GLU A 256 -16.93 8.50 -14.66
CA GLU A 256 -16.21 9.46 -13.82
C GLU A 256 -15.45 10.48 -14.66
N ILE A 257 -14.78 10.07 -15.72
CA ILE A 257 -14.03 10.96 -16.61
C ILE A 257 -14.96 11.95 -17.30
N ASP A 258 -16.12 11.47 -17.80
CA ASP A 258 -17.12 12.35 -18.42
C ASP A 258 -17.66 13.35 -17.41
N TRP A 259 -17.92 12.93 -16.18
CA TRP A 259 -18.36 13.80 -15.09
C TRP A 259 -17.33 14.90 -14.75
N VAL A 260 -16.03 14.55 -14.71
CA VAL A 260 -14.95 15.55 -14.53
C VAL A 260 -14.90 16.53 -15.70
N ARG A 261 -15.11 16.07 -16.92
CA ARG A 261 -15.16 16.95 -18.11
C ARG A 261 -16.28 18.00 -18.01
N GLU A 262 -17.44 17.59 -17.47
CA GLU A 262 -18.56 18.50 -17.24
C GLU A 262 -18.26 19.54 -16.13
N LEU A 263 -17.66 19.07 -15.02
CA LEU A 263 -17.35 19.91 -13.85
C LEU A 263 -16.17 20.85 -14.08
N CYS A 264 -15.19 20.42 -14.87
CA CYS A 264 -13.94 21.13 -15.13
C CYS A 264 -13.73 21.37 -16.64
N PRO A 265 -14.61 22.12 -17.33
CA PRO A 265 -14.60 22.25 -18.80
C PRO A 265 -13.35 22.94 -19.38
N ARG A 266 -12.51 23.56 -18.54
CA ARG A 266 -11.24 24.16 -18.95
C ARG A 266 -10.08 23.17 -18.92
N SER A 267 -10.26 22.02 -18.31
CA SER A 267 -9.24 20.99 -18.23
C SER A 267 -9.20 20.14 -19.50
N LYS A 268 -8.00 19.84 -19.97
CA LYS A 268 -7.77 19.06 -21.19
C LYS A 268 -8.07 17.56 -20.96
N PHE A 269 -7.82 17.08 -19.75
CA PHE A 269 -8.04 15.72 -19.29
C PHE A 269 -8.14 15.73 -17.75
N TYR A 270 -8.45 14.61 -17.13
CA TYR A 270 -8.75 14.55 -15.70
C TYR A 270 -7.58 15.02 -14.81
N GLY A 271 -6.35 14.53 -15.04
CA GLY A 271 -5.17 14.96 -14.30
C GLY A 271 -4.82 16.45 -14.45
N ASP A 272 -5.19 17.06 -15.59
CA ASP A 272 -5.03 18.51 -15.81
C ASP A 272 -5.95 19.31 -14.86
N ALA A 273 -7.12 18.78 -14.46
CA ALA A 273 -7.95 19.40 -13.44
C ALA A 273 -7.23 19.46 -12.08
N TYR A 274 -6.61 18.36 -11.65
CA TYR A 274 -5.79 18.37 -10.43
C TYR A 274 -4.60 19.33 -10.53
N ASP A 275 -3.92 19.37 -11.69
CA ASP A 275 -2.77 20.25 -11.91
C ASP A 275 -3.14 21.73 -11.82
N GLN A 276 -4.31 22.12 -12.39
CA GLN A 276 -4.83 23.49 -12.30
C GLN A 276 -5.12 23.90 -10.84
N PHE A 277 -5.54 22.98 -9.97
CA PHE A 277 -5.71 23.24 -8.54
C PHE A 277 -4.40 23.22 -7.75
N GLY A 278 -3.25 22.81 -8.34
CA GLY A 278 -1.98 22.66 -7.64
C GLY A 278 -1.91 21.37 -6.80
N MET A 279 -2.66 20.32 -7.18
CA MET A 279 -2.81 19.06 -6.43
C MET A 279 -2.24 17.84 -7.17
N PHE A 280 -1.39 18.03 -8.20
CA PHE A 280 -0.90 16.97 -9.09
C PHE A 280 0.64 16.84 -9.10
N GLY A 281 1.24 16.48 -7.97
CA GLY A 281 2.70 16.34 -7.87
C GLY A 281 3.45 17.68 -7.84
N GLY A 282 4.64 17.74 -8.46
CA GLY A 282 5.54 18.90 -8.41
C GLY A 282 6.39 18.90 -7.14
N ASP A 283 6.40 20.01 -6.40
CA ASP A 283 7.27 20.17 -5.22
C ASP A 283 6.92 19.20 -4.07
N TYR A 284 5.72 18.65 -4.05
CA TYR A 284 5.25 17.73 -3.03
C TYR A 284 4.80 16.41 -3.65
N PRO A 285 5.04 15.25 -3.00
CA PRO A 285 4.65 13.94 -3.51
C PRO A 285 3.13 13.82 -3.72
N CYS A 286 2.74 13.04 -4.72
CA CYS A 286 1.35 12.80 -5.07
C CYS A 286 1.15 11.36 -5.52
N ILE A 287 0.08 10.72 -5.02
CA ILE A 287 -0.38 9.39 -5.46
C ILE A 287 -1.73 9.56 -6.14
N MET A 288 -1.87 8.96 -7.31
CA MET A 288 -3.14 8.83 -8.02
C MET A 288 -3.48 7.36 -8.21
N ALA A 289 -4.62 6.94 -7.66
CA ALA A 289 -5.08 5.57 -7.77
C ALA A 289 -5.70 5.27 -9.14
N HIS A 290 -5.60 4.02 -9.56
CA HIS A 290 -6.16 3.40 -10.76
C HIS A 290 -5.51 3.79 -12.08
N CYS A 291 -5.69 4.99 -12.58
CA CYS A 291 -5.14 5.50 -13.84
C CYS A 291 -5.45 4.59 -15.06
N VAL A 292 -6.61 3.89 -15.03
CA VAL A 292 -6.98 2.86 -16.02
C VAL A 292 -7.06 3.43 -17.43
N HIS A 293 -7.66 4.62 -17.55
CA HIS A 293 -7.94 5.29 -18.81
C HIS A 293 -7.07 6.52 -19.04
N SER A 294 -5.92 6.62 -18.36
CA SER A 294 -5.01 7.74 -18.50
C SER A 294 -4.45 7.85 -19.91
N SER A 295 -4.77 8.98 -20.58
CA SER A 295 -4.28 9.31 -21.93
C SER A 295 -2.76 9.50 -21.95
N GLU A 296 -2.16 9.48 -23.13
CA GLU A 296 -0.72 9.75 -23.27
C GLU A 296 -0.34 11.14 -22.73
N ALA A 297 -1.15 12.16 -23.00
CA ALA A 297 -0.92 13.50 -22.47
C ALA A 297 -1.02 13.57 -20.93
N GLU A 298 -1.91 12.79 -20.33
CA GLU A 298 -2.01 12.65 -18.87
C GLU A 298 -0.78 11.95 -18.29
N GLN A 299 -0.31 10.86 -18.93
CA GLN A 299 0.92 10.15 -18.55
C GLN A 299 2.17 11.05 -18.68
N GLU A 300 2.25 11.90 -19.70
CA GLU A 300 3.33 12.89 -19.85
C GLU A 300 3.32 13.92 -18.71
N LEU A 301 2.13 14.38 -18.32
CA LEU A 301 1.98 15.28 -17.18
C LEU A 301 2.37 14.58 -15.86
N MET A 302 1.95 13.33 -15.65
CA MET A 302 2.38 12.53 -14.49
C MET A 302 3.90 12.41 -14.39
N LEU A 303 4.56 12.08 -15.52
CA LEU A 303 6.02 11.98 -15.59
C LEU A 303 6.69 13.30 -15.24
N LYS A 304 6.22 14.39 -15.82
CA LYS A 304 6.73 15.74 -15.56
C LYS A 304 6.57 16.17 -14.10
N ARG A 305 5.48 15.78 -13.46
CA ARG A 305 5.12 16.16 -12.09
C ARG A 305 5.60 15.17 -11.02
N GLY A 306 6.17 14.02 -11.42
CA GLY A 306 6.61 12.98 -10.50
C GLY A 306 5.46 12.34 -9.74
N VAL A 307 4.30 12.14 -10.39
CA VAL A 307 3.12 11.50 -9.79
C VAL A 307 3.32 10.00 -9.68
N TYR A 308 2.98 9.42 -8.54
CA TYR A 308 2.95 7.98 -8.31
C TYR A 308 1.60 7.41 -8.71
N ILE A 309 1.60 6.31 -9.43
CA ILE A 309 0.40 5.55 -9.81
C ILE A 309 0.23 4.40 -8.81
N ALA A 310 -0.92 4.34 -8.15
CA ALA A 310 -1.32 3.18 -7.36
C ALA A 310 -2.16 2.24 -8.23
N HIS A 311 -1.54 1.18 -8.75
CA HIS A 311 -2.22 0.20 -9.60
C HIS A 311 -3.03 -0.78 -8.76
N SER A 312 -4.36 -0.73 -8.88
CA SER A 312 -5.35 -1.49 -8.12
C SER A 312 -6.04 -2.55 -9.00
N PRO A 313 -5.34 -3.65 -9.39
CA PRO A 313 -5.81 -4.54 -10.46
C PRO A 313 -7.11 -5.27 -10.12
N GLU A 314 -7.30 -5.70 -8.87
CA GLU A 314 -8.50 -6.43 -8.46
C GLU A 314 -9.72 -5.51 -8.46
N SER A 315 -9.62 -4.34 -7.86
CA SER A 315 -10.70 -3.36 -7.84
C SER A 315 -11.12 -2.92 -9.24
N ASN A 316 -10.14 -2.64 -10.11
CA ASN A 316 -10.41 -2.26 -11.50
C ASN A 316 -11.26 -3.33 -12.25
N MET A 317 -11.08 -4.61 -11.92
CA MET A 317 -11.89 -5.70 -12.48
C MET A 317 -13.25 -5.81 -11.80
N ASN A 318 -13.28 -5.76 -10.47
CA ASN A 318 -14.50 -5.93 -9.68
C ASN A 318 -15.53 -4.83 -9.95
N LEU A 319 -15.08 -3.58 -10.13
CA LEU A 319 -15.93 -2.42 -10.35
C LEU A 319 -16.10 -2.06 -11.84
N ALA A 320 -15.74 -2.98 -12.73
CA ALA A 320 -15.84 -2.83 -14.19
C ALA A 320 -15.09 -1.59 -14.74
N SER A 321 -14.09 -1.09 -14.01
CA SER A 321 -13.28 0.07 -14.43
C SER A 321 -12.41 -0.24 -15.66
N GLY A 322 -11.93 -1.49 -15.80
CA GLY A 322 -11.14 -1.94 -16.94
C GLY A 322 -9.76 -2.48 -16.56
N VAL A 323 -8.81 -2.45 -17.51
CA VAL A 323 -7.45 -2.99 -17.32
C VAL A 323 -6.40 -1.92 -17.67
N ALA A 324 -5.71 -1.40 -16.66
CA ALA A 324 -4.67 -0.41 -16.82
C ALA A 324 -3.46 -0.94 -17.63
N PRO A 325 -2.79 -0.12 -18.46
CA PRO A 325 -1.62 -0.49 -19.23
C PRO A 325 -0.33 -0.46 -18.38
N VAL A 326 -0.34 -1.18 -17.24
CA VAL A 326 0.69 -1.08 -16.19
C VAL A 326 2.12 -1.29 -16.71
N ASN A 327 2.32 -2.24 -17.63
CA ASN A 327 3.64 -2.50 -18.20
C ASN A 327 4.14 -1.33 -19.05
N GLN A 328 3.23 -0.66 -19.77
CA GLN A 328 3.56 0.57 -20.52
C GLN A 328 3.95 1.72 -19.59
N PHE A 329 3.28 1.85 -18.43
CA PHE A 329 3.66 2.85 -17.43
C PHE A 329 5.10 2.67 -16.96
N ILE A 330 5.51 1.41 -16.66
CA ILE A 330 6.88 1.08 -16.28
C ILE A 330 7.86 1.41 -17.41
N ASP A 331 7.56 0.99 -18.65
CA ASP A 331 8.42 1.21 -19.81
C ASP A 331 8.59 2.70 -20.15
N ARG A 332 7.62 3.54 -19.82
CA ARG A 332 7.70 5.01 -19.94
C ARG A 332 8.43 5.69 -18.78
N GLY A 333 8.83 4.95 -17.76
CA GLY A 333 9.54 5.47 -16.57
C GLY A 333 8.64 6.19 -15.56
N LEU A 334 7.32 5.96 -15.59
CA LEU A 334 6.40 6.44 -14.57
C LEU A 334 6.65 5.75 -13.23
N HIS A 335 6.43 6.44 -12.13
CA HIS A 335 6.44 5.84 -10.80
C HIS A 335 5.16 5.02 -10.59
N VAL A 336 5.32 3.73 -10.42
CA VAL A 336 4.18 2.80 -10.24
C VAL A 336 4.43 1.89 -9.07
N GLY A 337 3.43 1.72 -8.23
CA GLY A 337 3.37 0.67 -7.22
C GLY A 337 2.02 -0.05 -7.27
N LEU A 338 1.93 -1.19 -6.59
CA LEU A 338 0.67 -1.91 -6.44
C LEU A 338 -0.17 -1.36 -5.30
N ALA A 339 -1.46 -1.66 -5.36
CA ALA A 339 -2.43 -1.35 -4.34
C ALA A 339 -3.49 -2.45 -4.24
N THR A 340 -4.03 -2.63 -3.04
CA THR A 340 -5.13 -3.56 -2.80
C THR A 340 -6.49 -2.93 -3.07
N ASP A 341 -6.60 -1.64 -2.78
CA ASP A 341 -7.86 -0.88 -2.86
C ASP A 341 -9.02 -1.58 -2.15
N VAL A 342 -8.79 -2.00 -0.92
CA VAL A 342 -9.87 -2.48 -0.05
C VAL A 342 -10.92 -1.37 0.13
N ALA A 343 -12.23 -1.58 -0.20
CA ALA A 343 -12.90 -2.85 -0.48
C ALA A 343 -13.33 -3.04 -1.95
N GLY A 344 -12.95 -2.18 -2.90
CA GLY A 344 -13.05 -2.51 -4.33
C GLY A 344 -12.22 -3.76 -4.65
N GLY A 345 -11.03 -3.87 -4.05
CA GLY A 345 -10.31 -5.11 -3.87
C GLY A 345 -10.81 -5.87 -2.63
N SER A 346 -10.99 -7.18 -2.73
CA SER A 346 -11.57 -8.02 -1.67
C SER A 346 -10.58 -8.41 -0.57
N HIS A 347 -9.28 -8.16 -0.75
CA HIS A 347 -8.22 -8.63 0.12
C HIS A 347 -7.19 -7.56 0.44
N GLU A 348 -6.67 -7.57 1.68
CA GLU A 348 -5.49 -6.81 2.12
C GLU A 348 -4.14 -7.46 1.74
N SER A 349 -4.16 -8.46 0.88
CA SER A 349 -2.97 -9.25 0.50
C SER A 349 -2.28 -8.70 -0.74
N MET A 350 -1.10 -8.13 -0.56
CA MET A 350 -0.24 -7.68 -1.66
C MET A 350 0.25 -8.84 -2.55
N LEU A 351 0.33 -10.07 -2.04
CA LEU A 351 0.61 -11.26 -2.87
C LEU A 351 -0.54 -11.49 -3.87
N LYS A 352 -1.79 -11.36 -3.44
CA LYS A 352 -2.94 -11.45 -4.35
C LYS A 352 -2.99 -10.26 -5.32
N ALA A 353 -2.63 -9.06 -4.89
CA ALA A 353 -2.52 -7.91 -5.79
C ALA A 353 -1.50 -8.17 -6.91
N MET A 354 -0.35 -8.80 -6.60
CA MET A 354 0.62 -9.26 -7.64
C MET A 354 -0.02 -10.26 -8.61
N MET A 355 -0.71 -11.27 -8.08
CA MET A 355 -1.41 -12.28 -8.90
C MET A 355 -2.40 -11.62 -9.85
N HIS A 356 -3.26 -10.74 -9.35
CA HIS A 356 -4.27 -10.03 -10.14
C HIS A 356 -3.62 -9.09 -11.17
N ALA A 357 -2.52 -8.42 -10.85
CA ALA A 357 -1.79 -7.57 -11.80
C ALA A 357 -1.25 -8.40 -12.99
N ILE A 358 -0.65 -9.57 -12.72
CA ILE A 358 -0.18 -10.48 -13.76
C ILE A 358 -1.35 -10.98 -14.63
N GLN A 359 -2.46 -11.42 -14.00
CA GLN A 359 -3.62 -11.95 -14.70
C GLN A 359 -4.30 -10.89 -15.56
N ALA A 360 -4.57 -9.69 -14.98
CA ALA A 360 -5.17 -8.58 -15.70
C ALA A 360 -4.30 -8.12 -16.89
N SER A 361 -2.99 -8.05 -16.72
CA SER A 361 -2.08 -7.69 -17.81
C SER A 361 -2.11 -8.69 -18.99
N LYS A 362 -2.30 -9.99 -18.69
CA LYS A 362 -2.49 -11.03 -19.74
C LYS A 362 -3.81 -10.87 -20.48
N LEU A 363 -4.88 -10.51 -19.77
CA LEU A 363 -6.17 -10.20 -20.40
C LEU A 363 -6.06 -8.99 -21.33
N ARG A 364 -5.41 -7.89 -20.85
CA ARG A 364 -5.14 -6.74 -21.68
C ARG A 364 -4.36 -7.09 -22.94
N TRP A 365 -3.24 -7.81 -22.79
CA TRP A 365 -2.44 -8.26 -23.93
C TRP A 365 -3.24 -9.08 -24.92
N ARG A 366 -4.06 -10.01 -24.45
CA ARG A 366 -4.82 -10.90 -25.34
C ARG A 366 -6.00 -10.21 -26.03
N LEU A 367 -6.69 -9.30 -25.32
CA LEU A 367 -7.99 -8.78 -25.77
C LEU A 367 -7.92 -7.33 -26.28
N LEU A 368 -6.99 -6.52 -25.79
CA LEU A 368 -6.97 -5.08 -26.08
C LEU A 368 -5.76 -4.64 -26.88
N ASP A 369 -4.54 -5.04 -26.49
CA ASP A 369 -3.31 -4.58 -27.15
C ASP A 369 -2.20 -5.64 -27.09
N GLN A 370 -1.98 -6.32 -28.19
CA GLN A 370 -0.96 -7.37 -28.31
C GLN A 370 0.47 -6.85 -28.43
N ASN A 371 0.66 -5.54 -28.60
CA ASN A 371 1.99 -4.93 -28.65
C ASN A 371 2.60 -4.71 -27.26
N VAL A 372 1.77 -4.60 -26.22
CA VAL A 372 2.21 -4.45 -24.83
C VAL A 372 2.30 -5.82 -24.17
N LYS A 373 3.54 -6.29 -23.92
CA LYS A 373 3.77 -7.58 -23.26
C LYS A 373 3.07 -7.65 -21.89
N PRO A 374 2.62 -8.85 -21.45
CA PRO A 374 2.13 -9.06 -20.11
C PRO A 374 3.19 -8.72 -19.05
N LEU A 375 2.72 -8.35 -17.87
CA LEU A 375 3.57 -8.10 -16.70
C LEU A 375 4.32 -9.39 -16.31
N SER A 376 5.64 -9.31 -16.16
CA SER A 376 6.45 -10.41 -15.65
C SER A 376 6.31 -10.56 -14.13
N PHE A 377 6.73 -11.69 -13.59
CA PHE A 377 6.77 -11.91 -12.15
C PHE A 377 7.72 -10.92 -11.45
N GLU A 378 8.88 -10.66 -12.05
CA GLU A 378 9.89 -9.73 -11.56
C GLU A 378 9.31 -8.31 -11.44
N ARG A 379 8.61 -7.83 -12.47
CA ARG A 379 7.95 -6.52 -12.46
C ARG A 379 6.82 -6.46 -11.44
N ALA A 380 6.00 -7.51 -11.31
CA ALA A 380 4.95 -7.54 -10.30
C ALA A 380 5.52 -7.49 -8.88
N PHE A 381 6.62 -8.22 -8.61
CA PHE A 381 7.32 -8.19 -7.34
C PHE A 381 7.97 -6.82 -7.06
N TYR A 382 8.59 -6.22 -8.08
CA TYR A 382 9.11 -4.85 -8.00
C TYR A 382 8.01 -3.85 -7.63
N LEU A 383 6.86 -3.89 -8.29
CA LEU A 383 5.74 -2.97 -8.01
C LEU A 383 5.23 -3.11 -6.58
N ALA A 384 5.15 -4.34 -6.05
CA ALA A 384 4.70 -4.62 -4.69
C ALA A 384 5.72 -4.20 -3.61
N THR A 385 6.99 -4.08 -3.98
CA THR A 385 8.10 -3.82 -3.05
C THR A 385 8.76 -2.48 -3.36
N MET A 386 9.86 -2.47 -4.13
CA MET A 386 10.67 -1.29 -4.39
C MET A 386 9.92 -0.19 -5.16
N GLY A 387 9.06 -0.56 -6.12
CA GLY A 387 8.28 0.41 -6.92
C GLY A 387 7.35 1.24 -6.05
N GLY A 388 6.51 0.60 -5.24
CA GLY A 388 5.66 1.28 -4.26
C GLY A 388 6.47 1.93 -3.13
N GLY A 389 7.54 1.26 -2.69
CA GLY A 389 8.41 1.72 -1.61
C GLY A 389 9.07 3.07 -1.87
N GLN A 390 9.35 3.40 -3.14
CA GLN A 390 9.95 4.69 -3.53
C GLN A 390 9.16 5.92 -3.05
N PHE A 391 7.85 5.80 -2.88
CA PHE A 391 7.04 6.88 -2.30
C PHE A 391 7.46 7.22 -0.87
N PHE A 392 7.93 6.23 -0.13
CA PHE A 392 8.44 6.37 1.23
C PHE A 392 9.95 6.64 1.30
N GLY A 393 10.62 6.68 0.15
CA GLY A 393 12.07 6.87 0.03
C GLY A 393 12.82 5.60 -0.34
N LYS A 394 13.89 5.28 0.38
CA LYS A 394 14.64 4.03 0.17
C LYS A 394 13.97 2.87 0.90
N VAL A 395 12.91 2.32 0.34
CA VAL A 395 12.07 1.26 0.92
C VAL A 395 11.81 0.16 -0.11
N GLY A 396 11.57 -1.06 0.35
CA GLY A 396 11.14 -2.19 -0.49
C GLY A 396 12.28 -2.92 -1.20
N SER A 397 13.51 -2.81 -0.69
CA SER A 397 14.66 -3.59 -1.16
C SER A 397 15.65 -3.86 -0.01
N PHE A 398 16.58 -4.79 -0.21
CA PHE A 398 17.72 -5.03 0.72
C PHE A 398 19.03 -4.42 0.22
N LEU A 399 18.96 -3.50 -0.73
CA LEU A 399 20.11 -2.70 -1.14
C LEU A 399 20.63 -1.86 0.03
N ASP A 400 21.93 -1.58 0.04
CA ASP A 400 22.57 -0.86 1.14
C ASP A 400 21.93 0.52 1.39
N GLY A 401 21.63 0.80 2.66
CA GLY A 401 21.01 2.03 3.11
C GLY A 401 19.48 2.12 2.94
N TYR A 402 18.82 1.06 2.41
CA TYR A 402 17.36 0.96 2.42
C TYR A 402 16.84 0.71 3.84
N GLU A 403 15.65 1.23 4.17
CA GLU A 403 14.97 0.85 5.41
C GLU A 403 14.79 -0.67 5.45
N LEU A 404 15.11 -1.30 6.59
CA LEU A 404 14.98 -2.74 6.74
C LEU A 404 13.53 -3.09 7.08
N ASP A 405 12.70 -3.08 6.05
CA ASP A 405 11.39 -3.67 6.07
C ASP A 405 11.53 -5.09 5.50
N ALA A 406 11.18 -6.10 6.28
CA ALA A 406 11.31 -7.50 5.86
C ALA A 406 10.11 -8.33 6.31
N VAL A 407 9.73 -9.29 5.47
CA VAL A 407 8.73 -10.32 5.77
C VAL A 407 9.36 -11.69 5.59
N VAL A 408 9.21 -12.52 6.58
CA VAL A 408 9.65 -13.91 6.53
C VAL A 408 8.47 -14.80 6.19
N LEU A 409 8.61 -15.53 5.09
CA LEU A 409 7.57 -16.40 4.54
C LEU A 409 7.95 -17.88 4.76
N ASP A 410 6.98 -18.64 5.23
CA ASP A 410 7.08 -20.08 5.44
C ASP A 410 6.16 -20.81 4.49
N ASP A 411 6.70 -21.62 3.60
CA ASP A 411 5.96 -22.43 2.63
C ASP A 411 5.89 -23.92 2.97
N GLU A 412 6.25 -24.29 4.20
CA GLU A 412 6.27 -25.70 4.64
C GLU A 412 4.90 -26.38 4.51
N ASN A 413 3.81 -25.63 4.72
CA ASN A 413 2.44 -26.13 4.54
C ASN A 413 1.96 -26.20 3.07
N LEU A 414 2.76 -25.72 2.12
CA LEU A 414 2.48 -25.77 0.69
C LEU A 414 3.17 -27.00 0.06
N GLU A 415 2.75 -28.19 0.48
CA GLU A 415 3.37 -29.46 0.11
C GLU A 415 3.51 -29.64 -1.41
N HIS A 416 4.65 -30.19 -1.83
CA HIS A 416 4.93 -30.58 -3.22
C HIS A 416 6.10 -31.58 -3.30
N PRO A 417 6.10 -32.49 -4.28
CA PRO A 417 7.18 -33.48 -4.43
C PRO A 417 8.42 -32.95 -5.15
N GLN A 418 8.38 -31.73 -5.70
CA GLN A 418 9.46 -31.16 -6.51
C GLN A 418 10.47 -30.41 -5.64
N GLN A 419 11.73 -30.42 -6.05
CA GLN A 419 12.72 -29.49 -5.53
C GLN A 419 12.61 -28.17 -6.28
N LEU A 420 12.11 -27.14 -5.63
CA LEU A 420 11.90 -25.82 -6.22
C LEU A 420 13.06 -24.89 -5.95
N SER A 421 13.43 -24.08 -6.95
CA SER A 421 14.33 -22.96 -6.74
C SER A 421 13.68 -21.91 -5.83
N PRO A 422 14.45 -21.06 -5.14
CA PRO A 422 13.90 -19.98 -4.31
C PRO A 422 12.88 -19.09 -5.05
N ARG A 423 13.18 -18.76 -6.33
CA ARG A 423 12.25 -18.01 -7.17
C ARG A 423 10.93 -18.75 -7.38
N ALA A 424 10.97 -20.04 -7.69
CA ALA A 424 9.76 -20.84 -7.90
C ALA A 424 8.94 -21.01 -6.61
N ARG A 425 9.60 -21.09 -5.44
CA ARG A 425 8.93 -21.07 -4.13
C ARG A 425 8.17 -19.76 -3.93
N LEU A 426 8.81 -18.61 -4.16
CA LEU A 426 8.16 -17.31 -4.05
C LEU A 426 7.00 -17.17 -5.05
N GLU A 427 7.16 -17.64 -6.30
CA GLU A 427 6.11 -17.63 -7.31
C GLU A 427 4.88 -18.42 -6.86
N ARG A 428 5.08 -19.59 -6.25
CA ARG A 428 3.98 -20.36 -5.64
C ARG A 428 3.33 -19.63 -4.48
N MET A 429 4.11 -18.98 -3.61
CA MET A 429 3.59 -18.20 -2.48
C MET A 429 2.65 -17.07 -2.95
N VAL A 430 2.96 -16.40 -4.06
CA VAL A 430 2.08 -15.35 -4.63
C VAL A 430 0.69 -15.88 -4.95
N TYR A 431 0.57 -17.13 -5.38
CA TYR A 431 -0.72 -17.74 -5.76
C TYR A 431 -1.42 -18.52 -4.65
N LEU A 432 -0.66 -19.07 -3.70
CA LEU A 432 -1.18 -20.09 -2.77
C LEU A 432 -1.14 -19.66 -1.29
N ALA A 433 -0.30 -18.67 -0.92
CA ALA A 433 -0.11 -18.28 0.47
C ALA A 433 -1.27 -17.44 1.03
N ASP A 434 -1.42 -17.57 2.34
CA ASP A 434 -2.27 -16.70 3.17
C ASP A 434 -1.50 -16.20 4.42
N GLU A 435 -2.20 -15.63 5.41
CA GLU A 435 -1.57 -15.10 6.62
C GLU A 435 -0.81 -16.14 7.45
N ARG A 436 -1.12 -17.44 7.32
CA ARG A 436 -0.44 -18.55 8.04
C ARG A 436 0.99 -18.75 7.54
N ASN A 437 1.28 -18.27 6.35
CA ASN A 437 2.62 -18.35 5.74
C ASN A 437 3.54 -17.20 6.13
N ILE A 438 3.06 -16.23 6.92
CA ILE A 438 3.86 -15.08 7.38
C ILE A 438 4.27 -15.34 8.81
N CYS A 439 5.53 -15.67 9.05
CA CYS A 439 6.02 -16.05 10.39
C CYS A 439 6.78 -14.94 11.12
N ALA A 440 7.23 -13.90 10.42
CA ALA A 440 7.81 -12.71 11.03
C ALA A 440 7.71 -11.50 10.10
N LYS A 441 7.61 -10.31 10.70
CA LYS A 441 7.60 -9.02 9.99
C LYS A 441 8.45 -8.00 10.73
N PHE A 442 9.23 -7.24 9.95
CA PHE A 442 10.09 -6.16 10.43
C PHE A 442 9.74 -4.87 9.68
N VAL A 443 9.67 -3.75 10.41
CA VAL A 443 9.49 -2.40 9.88
C VAL A 443 10.59 -1.50 10.43
N SER A 444 11.39 -0.91 9.56
CA SER A 444 12.57 -0.12 9.92
C SER A 444 13.45 -0.83 10.98
N GLY A 445 13.71 -2.13 10.77
CA GLY A 445 14.52 -2.99 11.63
C GLY A 445 13.85 -3.46 12.91
N ARG A 446 12.63 -3.02 13.21
CA ARG A 446 11.87 -3.42 14.39
C ARG A 446 10.95 -4.61 14.06
N LYS A 447 11.04 -5.70 14.83
CA LYS A 447 10.10 -6.81 14.71
C LYS A 447 8.73 -6.41 15.24
N ILE A 448 7.68 -6.59 14.43
CA ILE A 448 6.30 -6.26 14.78
C ILE A 448 5.36 -7.49 14.73
N LEU A 449 5.84 -8.61 14.15
CA LEU A 449 5.15 -9.90 14.13
C LEU A 449 6.16 -11.03 14.37
#